data_7eecf2e86ffd9f34656f650c6f09a270
#
_entry.id   7eecf2e86ffd9f34656f650c6f09a270
#
_cell.length_a   1.000
_cell.length_b   1.000
_cell.length_c   1.000
_cell.angle_alpha   90.00
_cell.angle_beta   90.00
_cell.angle_gamma   90.00
#
_symmetry.space_group_name_H-M   'P 1'
#
loop_
_entity.id
_entity.type
_entity.pdbx_description
1 polymer ?
#
loop_
_entity_poly.entity_id
_entity_poly.type
_entity_poly.pdbx_seq_one_letter_code
_entity_poly.pdbx_strand_id
1 'polypeptide(L)'
;MKKYLLILLALLPMMLFTACSSDKEEETPNNLVGTTWQFFEKEGGKITSMTVLEFKSNTVVKIIADEDLDKNPTEQDHDEGEATYVLNGNKISIKRDIYSAWGEIDGDKMMLQFVDDGKIETMVFTKR
;
A
#
# COMPACT_ATOMS: atom_id res chain seq x y z
N MET A 1 -14.27 -28.20 -20.15
CA MET A 1 -13.66 -26.85 -20.10
C MET A 1 -14.73 -25.82 -19.94
N LYS A 2 -15.55 -25.64 -20.97
CA LYS A 2 -16.57 -24.59 -20.91
C LYS A 2 -17.57 -24.81 -19.81
N LYS A 3 -17.85 -26.05 -19.49
CA LYS A 3 -18.80 -26.36 -18.42
C LYS A 3 -18.29 -25.84 -17.08
N TYR A 4 -17.04 -26.02 -16.83
CA TYR A 4 -16.46 -25.58 -15.58
C TYR A 4 -16.38 -24.08 -15.50
N LEU A 5 -16.13 -23.50 -16.65
CA LEU A 5 -16.09 -22.05 -16.72
C LEU A 5 -17.45 -21.45 -16.40
N LEU A 6 -18.49 -22.08 -16.95
CA LEU A 6 -19.84 -21.62 -16.69
C LEU A 6 -20.24 -21.78 -15.24
N ILE A 7 -19.84 -22.89 -14.66
CA ILE A 7 -20.11 -23.14 -13.26
C ILE A 7 -19.39 -22.11 -12.40
N LEU A 8 -18.16 -21.89 -12.74
CA LEU A 8 -17.38 -20.89 -12.01
C LEU A 8 -18.00 -19.51 -12.14
N LEU A 9 -18.44 -19.21 -13.35
CA LEU A 9 -19.07 -17.92 -13.60
C LEU A 9 -20.38 -17.79 -12.84
N ALA A 10 -21.12 -18.89 -12.74
CA ALA A 10 -22.36 -18.86 -12.02
C ALA A 10 -22.14 -18.68 -10.52
N LEU A 11 -21.08 -19.25 -10.02
CA LEU A 11 -20.78 -19.15 -8.61
C LEU A 11 -20.26 -17.76 -8.22
N LEU A 12 -19.52 -17.16 -9.13
CA LEU A 12 -18.96 -15.86 -8.85
C LEU A 12 -20.00 -14.81 -8.47
N PRO A 13 -21.06 -14.64 -9.24
CA PRO A 13 -22.07 -13.67 -8.86
C PRO A 13 -22.68 -13.94 -7.50
N MET A 14 -22.87 -15.21 -7.20
CA MET A 14 -23.45 -15.56 -5.92
C MET A 14 -22.52 -15.19 -4.78
N MET A 15 -21.26 -15.46 -4.98
CA MET A 15 -20.28 -15.08 -3.97
C MET A 15 -20.21 -13.57 -3.81
N LEU A 16 -20.28 -12.88 -4.92
CA LEU A 16 -20.27 -11.43 -4.88
C LEU A 16 -21.48 -10.90 -4.14
N PHE A 17 -22.62 -11.48 -4.39
CA PHE A 17 -23.82 -11.01 -3.70
C PHE A 17 -23.73 -11.26 -2.20
N THR A 18 -23.29 -12.44 -1.81
CA THR A 18 -23.16 -12.72 -0.41
C THR A 18 -22.10 -11.85 0.23
N ALA A 19 -21.00 -11.65 -0.47
CA ALA A 19 -19.96 -10.79 0.04
C ALA A 19 -20.41 -9.35 0.13
N CYS A 20 -21.15 -8.93 -0.86
CA CYS A 20 -21.61 -7.54 -0.87
C CYS A 20 -22.73 -7.31 0.11
N SER A 21 -23.55 -8.30 0.29
CA SER A 21 -24.61 -8.12 1.22
C SER A 21 -24.04 -8.05 2.61
N SER A 22 -23.03 -8.56 2.65
CA SER A 22 -22.45 -8.44 3.87
C SER A 22 -21.34 -7.59 3.82
N ASP A 23 -21.62 -7.92 3.17
CA ASP A 23 -21.01 -7.45 3.26
C ASP A 23 -20.45 -6.94 3.51
N LYS A 24 -20.25 -7.26 3.73
CA LYS A 24 -19.69 -6.91 4.14
C LYS A 24 -18.73 -6.55 3.88
N GLU A 25 -18.41 -6.69 3.41
CA GLU A 25 -17.63 -6.28 3.16
C GLU A 25 -17.45 -5.40 3.13
N GLU A 26 -17.98 -5.53 2.94
CA GLU A 26 -18.08 -4.76 3.02
C GLU A 26 -18.04 -4.28 3.90
N GLU A 27 -18.37 -4.86 4.05
CA GLU A 27 -18.41 -4.45 5.06
C GLU A 27 -17.25 -4.41 5.75
N THR A 28 -16.28 -4.98 5.32
CA THR A 28 -15.08 -4.69 6.00
C THR A 28 -14.73 -3.28 5.74
N PRO A 29 -14.85 -2.44 6.71
CA PRO A 29 -14.47 -1.07 6.49
C PRO A 29 -12.99 -1.03 6.16
N ASN A 30 -12.63 -0.13 5.28
CA ASN A 30 -11.23 0.10 4.98
C ASN A 30 -10.61 0.83 6.16
N ASN A 31 -9.93 0.09 7.02
CA ASN A 31 -9.35 0.63 8.23
C ASN A 31 -8.13 1.50 7.98
N LEU A 32 -7.70 1.61 6.74
CA LEU A 32 -6.54 2.43 6.40
C LEU A 32 -6.87 3.91 6.30
N VAL A 33 -8.12 4.24 5.93
CA VAL A 33 -8.49 5.64 5.73
C VAL A 33 -8.24 6.44 6.99
N GLY A 34 -7.52 7.54 6.84
CA GLY A 34 -7.18 8.39 7.98
C GLY A 34 -5.93 7.97 8.72
N THR A 35 -5.30 6.89 8.33
CA THR A 35 -4.09 6.43 9.00
C THR A 35 -2.84 6.91 8.28
N THR A 36 -1.75 6.96 9.02
CA THR A 36 -0.45 7.38 8.52
C THR A 36 0.58 6.33 8.90
N TRP A 37 1.43 6.00 7.95
CA TRP A 37 2.46 4.97 8.13
C TRP A 37 3.80 5.55 7.72
N GLN A 38 4.87 5.08 8.36
CA GLN A 38 6.20 5.65 8.13
C GLN A 38 7.28 4.58 8.05
N PHE A 39 8.29 4.88 7.25
CA PHE A 39 9.47 4.05 7.10
C PHE A 39 10.69 4.97 7.14
N PHE A 40 11.71 4.57 7.90
CA PHE A 40 12.95 5.32 8.01
C PHE A 40 14.12 4.46 7.59
N GLU A 41 15.07 5.08 6.92
CA GLU A 41 16.39 4.48 6.75
C GLU A 41 17.39 5.23 7.62
N LYS A 42 18.29 4.49 8.24
CA LYS A 42 19.30 5.07 9.11
C LYS A 42 20.67 4.58 8.72
N GLU A 43 21.64 5.47 8.84
CA GLU A 43 23.05 5.12 8.68
C GLU A 43 23.82 5.82 9.79
N GLY A 44 24.65 5.05 10.51
CA GLY A 44 25.43 5.61 11.60
C GLY A 44 24.59 6.28 12.67
N GLY A 45 23.38 5.77 12.90
CA GLY A 45 22.48 6.34 13.90
C GLY A 45 21.72 7.55 13.48
N LYS A 46 21.91 8.01 12.23
CA LYS A 46 21.19 9.16 11.69
C LYS A 46 20.16 8.71 10.67
N ILE A 47 19.01 9.37 10.67
CA ILE A 47 17.98 9.09 9.66
C ILE A 47 18.44 9.73 8.36
N THR A 48 18.56 8.89 7.32
CA THR A 48 18.99 9.36 6.00
C THR A 48 17.83 9.50 5.03
N SER A 49 16.74 8.75 5.24
CA SER A 49 15.56 8.93 4.41
C SER A 49 14.31 8.57 5.20
N MET A 50 13.20 9.09 4.75
CA MET A 50 11.90 8.82 5.38
C MET A 50 10.83 8.77 4.29
N THR A 51 9.95 7.79 4.39
CA THR A 51 8.79 7.70 3.52
C THR A 51 7.55 7.62 4.39
N VAL A 52 6.55 8.42 4.05
CA VAL A 52 5.29 8.47 4.79
C VAL A 52 4.16 8.18 3.82
N LEU A 53 3.24 7.34 4.26
CA LEU A 53 2.02 7.03 3.53
C LEU A 53 0.84 7.58 4.33
N GLU A 54 0.06 8.45 3.71
CA GLU A 54 -1.16 9.00 4.32
C GLU A 54 -2.35 8.52 3.50
N PHE A 55 -3.17 7.67 4.10
CA PHE A 55 -4.33 7.10 3.40
C PHE A 55 -5.49 8.09 3.47
N LYS A 56 -5.78 8.72 2.34
CA LYS A 56 -6.76 9.81 2.29
C LYS A 56 -8.17 9.34 2.05
N SER A 57 -8.32 8.27 1.29
CA SER A 57 -9.64 7.73 0.97
C SER A 57 -9.52 6.23 0.75
N ASN A 58 -10.60 5.60 0.31
CA ASN A 58 -10.59 4.17 0.02
C ASN A 58 -9.72 3.80 -1.18
N THR A 59 -9.29 4.78 -1.95
CA THR A 59 -8.52 4.52 -3.18
C THR A 59 -7.29 5.39 -3.33
N VAL A 60 -7.09 6.38 -2.48
CA VAL A 60 -6.01 7.35 -2.63
C VAL A 60 -5.10 7.34 -1.40
N VAL A 61 -3.80 7.22 -1.65
CA VAL A 61 -2.77 7.34 -0.62
C VAL A 61 -1.80 8.42 -1.07
N LYS A 62 -1.46 9.32 -0.16
CA LYS A 62 -0.44 10.33 -0.40
C LYS A 62 0.89 9.77 0.04
N ILE A 63 1.89 9.90 -0.81
CA ILE A 63 3.24 9.42 -0.55
C ILE A 63 4.14 10.63 -0.39
N ILE A 64 4.86 10.68 0.72
CA ILE A 64 5.83 11.74 0.99
C ILE A 64 7.17 11.06 1.19
N ALA A 65 8.14 11.42 0.38
CA ALA A 65 9.47 10.81 0.44
C ALA A 65 10.51 11.91 0.59
N ASP A 66 11.31 11.79 1.63
CA ASP A 66 12.42 12.70 1.90
C ASP A 66 13.72 11.91 1.90
N GLU A 67 14.68 12.36 1.13
CA GLU A 67 15.96 11.68 1.01
C GLU A 67 17.08 12.63 1.39
N ASP A 68 18.26 12.05 1.65
CA ASP A 68 19.46 12.78 2.01
C ASP A 68 19.25 13.70 3.22
N LEU A 69 18.50 13.19 4.20
CA LEU A 69 18.17 13.95 5.39
C LEU A 69 19.36 14.23 6.29
N ASP A 70 20.45 13.50 6.11
CA ASP A 70 21.69 13.72 6.85
C ASP A 70 22.57 14.80 6.20
N LYS A 71 22.14 15.35 5.07
CA LYS A 71 22.89 16.36 4.35
C LYS A 71 22.34 17.76 4.61
N ASN A 72 23.00 18.76 4.04
CA ASN A 72 22.52 20.13 4.14
C ASN A 72 21.13 20.26 3.54
N PRO A 73 20.28 21.14 4.07
CA PRO A 73 18.91 21.29 3.54
C PRO A 73 18.85 21.56 2.04
N THR A 74 19.88 22.19 1.48
CA THR A 74 19.90 22.47 0.05
C THR A 74 20.21 21.24 -0.79
N GLU A 75 20.69 20.17 -0.15
CA GLU A 75 21.03 18.92 -0.84
C GLU A 75 20.00 17.83 -0.58
N GLN A 76 19.02 18.10 0.25
CA GLN A 76 17.97 17.14 0.55
C GLN A 76 16.93 17.14 -0.56
N ASP A 77 16.41 15.96 -0.85
CA ASP A 77 15.35 15.79 -1.83
C ASP A 77 14.03 15.56 -1.13
N HIS A 78 13.00 16.17 -1.67
CA HIS A 78 11.65 15.99 -1.18
C HIS A 78 10.73 15.73 -2.37
N ASP A 79 9.93 14.67 -2.26
CA ASP A 79 8.94 14.34 -3.26
C ASP A 79 7.64 14.04 -2.56
N GLU A 80 6.53 14.53 -3.09
CA GLU A 80 5.23 14.10 -2.62
C GLU A 80 4.25 14.04 -3.77
N GLY A 81 3.33 13.11 -3.66
CA GLY A 81 2.32 12.93 -4.67
C GLY A 81 1.32 11.90 -4.22
N GLU A 82 0.29 11.73 -5.03
CA GLU A 82 -0.76 10.78 -4.72
C GLU A 82 -0.65 9.55 -5.59
N ALA A 83 -1.03 8.42 -5.00
CA ALA A 83 -1.09 7.14 -5.69
C ALA A 83 -2.46 6.53 -5.44
N THR A 84 -2.80 5.56 -6.26
CA THR A 84 -4.02 4.79 -6.02
C THR A 84 -3.65 3.49 -5.34
N TYR A 85 -4.56 2.94 -4.56
CA TYR A 85 -4.31 1.66 -3.92
C TYR A 85 -5.58 0.82 -3.88
N VAL A 86 -5.36 -0.48 -3.75
CA VAL A 86 -6.42 -1.47 -3.58
C VAL A 86 -6.09 -2.29 -2.35
N LEU A 87 -7.06 -2.42 -1.47
CA LEU A 87 -6.94 -3.24 -0.27
C LEU A 87 -7.87 -4.43 -0.39
N ASN A 88 -7.33 -5.63 -0.21
CA ASN A 88 -8.09 -6.86 -0.29
C ASN A 88 -7.74 -7.70 0.93
N GLY A 89 -8.59 -7.61 1.97
CA GLY A 89 -8.25 -8.20 3.24
C GLY A 89 -7.06 -7.48 3.85
N ASN A 90 -5.99 -8.23 4.09
CA ASN A 90 -4.75 -7.64 4.59
C ASN A 90 -3.71 -7.40 3.48
N LYS A 91 -4.09 -7.63 2.24
CA LYS A 91 -3.17 -7.45 1.11
C LYS A 91 -3.44 -6.12 0.45
N ILE A 92 -2.36 -5.42 0.14
CA ILE A 92 -2.44 -4.09 -0.43
C ILE A 92 -1.59 -4.02 -1.70
N SER A 93 -2.06 -3.26 -2.68
CA SER A 93 -1.26 -2.89 -3.83
C SER A 93 -1.41 -1.40 -4.07
N ILE A 94 -0.29 -0.75 -4.37
CA ILE A 94 -0.24 0.70 -4.57
C ILE A 94 0.36 0.95 -5.94
N LYS A 95 -0.24 1.86 -6.68
CA LYS A 95 0.23 2.21 -8.03
C LYS A 95 0.34 3.71 -8.17
N ARG A 96 1.46 4.15 -8.73
CA ARG A 96 1.71 5.54 -9.08
C ARG A 96 2.48 5.54 -10.39
N ASP A 97 1.84 6.05 -11.44
CA ASP A 97 2.43 6.06 -12.79
C ASP A 97 2.81 4.66 -13.23
N ILE A 98 4.09 4.42 -13.51
CA ILE A 98 4.57 3.11 -13.92
C ILE A 98 5.06 2.28 -12.74
N TYR A 99 5.05 2.86 -11.55
CA TYR A 99 5.55 2.18 -10.36
C TYR A 99 4.42 1.47 -9.63
N SER A 100 4.72 0.31 -9.09
CA SER A 100 3.76 -0.41 -8.26
C SER A 100 4.48 -1.06 -7.09
N ALA A 101 3.74 -1.14 -5.98
CA ALA A 101 4.20 -1.83 -4.79
C ALA A 101 3.07 -2.74 -4.32
N TRP A 102 3.42 -3.82 -3.64
CA TRP A 102 2.43 -4.76 -3.13
C TRP A 102 2.91 -5.31 -1.80
N GLY A 103 1.99 -5.72 -0.98
CA GLY A 103 2.40 -6.25 0.30
C GLY A 103 1.26 -6.65 1.20
N GLU A 104 1.56 -6.74 2.48
CA GLU A 104 0.61 -7.20 3.48
C GLU A 104 0.70 -6.33 4.73
N ILE A 105 -0.44 -6.24 5.39
CA ILE A 105 -0.57 -5.49 6.63
C ILE A 105 -0.80 -6.49 7.76
N ASP A 106 -0.05 -6.31 8.85
CA ASP A 106 -0.19 -7.14 10.04
C ASP A 106 -0.13 -6.21 11.25
N GLY A 107 -1.30 -5.89 11.79
CA GLY A 107 -1.39 -4.99 12.91
C GLY A 107 -0.85 -3.61 12.57
N ASP A 108 0.19 -3.19 13.28
CA ASP A 108 0.80 -1.88 13.09
C ASP A 108 1.95 -1.89 12.09
N LYS A 109 2.13 -3.00 11.38
CA LYS A 109 3.21 -3.14 10.40
C LYS A 109 2.63 -3.34 9.01
N MET A 110 3.26 -2.74 8.04
CA MET A 110 2.90 -2.90 6.63
C MET A 110 4.19 -3.19 5.88
N MET A 111 4.26 -4.38 5.28
CA MET A 111 5.42 -4.76 4.50
C MET A 111 5.09 -4.56 3.03
N LEU A 112 5.83 -3.68 2.38
CA LEU A 112 5.66 -3.41 0.95
C LEU A 112 6.87 -3.88 0.18
N GLN A 113 6.62 -4.45 -0.97
CA GLN A 113 7.66 -4.86 -1.90
C GLN A 113 7.48 -4.10 -3.20
N PHE A 114 8.60 -3.80 -3.84
CA PHE A 114 8.58 -3.13 -5.14
C PHE A 114 9.83 -3.53 -5.90
N VAL A 115 9.82 -3.28 -7.20
CA VAL A 115 10.97 -3.61 -8.05
C VAL A 115 11.79 -2.34 -8.24
N ASP A 116 13.07 -2.43 -7.92
CA ASP A 116 14.01 -1.34 -8.12
C ASP A 116 15.24 -1.91 -8.83
N ASP A 117 15.51 -1.40 -10.03
CA ASP A 117 16.65 -1.83 -10.83
C ASP A 117 16.69 -3.36 -11.02
N GLY A 118 15.52 -3.93 -11.30
CA GLY A 118 15.40 -5.37 -11.54
C GLY A 118 15.44 -6.23 -10.30
N LYS A 119 15.51 -5.63 -9.12
CA LYS A 119 15.53 -6.36 -7.86
C LYS A 119 14.30 -6.02 -7.03
N ILE A 120 13.87 -6.99 -6.24
CA ILE A 120 12.74 -6.76 -5.33
C ILE A 120 13.30 -6.21 -4.02
N GLU A 121 12.81 -5.03 -3.65
CA GLU A 121 13.15 -4.39 -2.39
C GLU A 121 11.95 -4.45 -1.46
N THR A 122 12.23 -4.47 -0.18
CA THR A 122 11.17 -4.55 0.85
C THR A 122 11.32 -3.39 1.81
N MET A 123 10.19 -2.74 2.11
CA MET A 123 10.12 -1.68 3.11
C MET A 123 9.08 -2.08 4.15
N VAL A 124 9.42 -1.95 5.42
CA VAL A 124 8.48 -2.24 6.49
C VAL A 124 8.06 -0.91 7.13
N PHE A 125 6.81 -0.57 6.94
CA PHE A 125 6.23 0.65 7.49
C PHE A 125 5.62 0.37 8.85
N THR A 126 5.69 1.35 9.71
CA THR A 126 5.07 1.29 11.03
C THR A 126 3.97 2.33 11.09
N LYS A 127 2.82 1.94 11.63
CA LYS A 127 1.70 2.85 11.80
C LYS A 127 2.02 3.88 12.89
N ARG A 128 1.69 5.12 12.62
CA ARG A 128 1.79 6.20 13.61
C ARG A 128 0.65 6.16 14.60
#